data_9cf087f29553e7692535252631e0085d
#
_entry.id   9cf087f29553e7692535252631e0085d
#
_cell.length_a   1.000
_cell.length_b   1.000
_cell.length_c   1.000
_cell.angle_alpha   90.00
_cell.angle_beta   90.00
_cell.angle_gamma   90.00
#
_symmetry.space_group_name_H-M   'P 1'
#
loop_
_entity.id
_entity.type
_entity.pdbx_description
1 polymer ?
#
loop_
_entity_poly.entity_id
_entity_poly.type
_entity_poly.pdbx_seq_one_letter_code
_entity_poly.pdbx_strand_id
1 'polypeptide(L)'
;MLWILGGFAEHETRLWLWMAALTIEYIAPAARFWTPRLGPSSIEAWSVEGGHMAERCAGFIIIALGEAIVVDGATFAELTWTPENMAAFVSALVGSIAMWWIYFHKGAEAGSDMISKSEESGRVARIAYTYLHMPIVGGIILTAVADELVLKHPGGHSDLKTIVSSVGGPMLFLVGTILFKYVIRNFLQLSHGVGIVALAVTAYFAGAMSPLVLSLVTTAIMIVVATWESLSLQSTADEE
;
A
#
# COMPACT_ATOMS: atom_id res chain seq x y z
N MET A 1 7.87 3.68 -25.83
CA MET A 1 7.10 3.42 -27.08
C MET A 1 5.70 2.88 -26.79
N LEU A 2 5.54 1.74 -26.09
CA LEU A 2 4.21 1.14 -25.82
C LEU A 2 3.22 2.07 -25.10
N TRP A 3 3.68 2.87 -24.16
CA TRP A 3 2.86 3.89 -23.47
C TRP A 3 2.25 4.90 -24.44
N ILE A 4 3.06 5.38 -25.39
CA ILE A 4 2.63 6.36 -26.41
C ILE A 4 1.65 5.70 -27.37
N LEU A 5 1.96 4.49 -27.86
CA LEU A 5 1.07 3.74 -28.75
C LEU A 5 -0.27 3.43 -28.08
N GLY A 6 -0.25 3.09 -26.79
CA GLY A 6 -1.47 2.91 -26.01
C GLY A 6 -2.27 4.19 -25.86
N GLY A 7 -1.63 5.36 -25.76
CA GLY A 7 -2.31 6.66 -25.72
C GLY A 7 -3.15 6.97 -26.97
N PHE A 8 -2.74 6.47 -28.12
CA PHE A 8 -3.46 6.61 -29.39
C PHE A 8 -4.43 5.47 -29.70
N ALA A 9 -4.39 4.37 -28.92
CA ALA A 9 -5.24 3.21 -29.14
C ALA A 9 -6.59 3.35 -28.43
N GLU A 10 -7.59 2.58 -28.91
CA GLU A 10 -8.92 2.52 -28.31
C GLU A 10 -8.99 1.44 -27.22
N HIS A 11 -9.88 1.66 -26.27
CA HIS A 11 -10.27 0.90 -25.06
C HIS A 11 -9.46 -0.36 -24.73
N GLU A 12 -9.74 -1.51 -25.35
CA GLU A 12 -9.07 -2.78 -25.01
C GLU A 12 -7.62 -2.83 -25.50
N THR A 13 -7.34 -2.29 -26.69
CA THR A 13 -5.98 -2.24 -27.24
C THR A 13 -5.09 -1.36 -26.38
N ARG A 14 -5.60 -0.25 -25.86
CA ARG A 14 -4.90 0.62 -24.91
C ARG A 14 -4.51 -0.14 -23.65
N LEU A 15 -5.46 -0.86 -23.06
CA LEU A 15 -5.21 -1.64 -21.85
C LEU A 15 -4.10 -2.67 -22.07
N TRP A 16 -4.17 -3.44 -23.15
CA TRP A 16 -3.15 -4.46 -23.46
C TRP A 16 -1.77 -3.85 -23.72
N LEU A 17 -1.68 -2.72 -24.41
CA LEU A 17 -0.41 -2.03 -24.66
C LEU A 17 0.19 -1.48 -23.35
N TRP A 18 -0.62 -0.92 -22.46
CA TRP A 18 -0.17 -0.44 -21.17
C TRP A 18 0.21 -1.58 -20.23
N MET A 19 -0.54 -2.67 -20.21
CA MET A 19 -0.17 -3.87 -19.45
C MET A 19 1.13 -4.48 -19.95
N ALA A 20 1.34 -4.53 -21.25
CA ALA A 20 2.61 -4.99 -21.84
C ALA A 20 3.77 -4.06 -21.47
N ALA A 21 3.58 -2.73 -21.54
CA ALA A 21 4.58 -1.75 -21.13
C ALA A 21 4.96 -1.92 -19.66
N LEU A 22 3.96 -2.01 -18.80
CA LEU A 22 4.13 -2.22 -17.36
C LEU A 22 4.89 -3.52 -17.07
N THR A 23 4.49 -4.62 -17.70
CA THR A 23 5.13 -5.93 -17.56
C THR A 23 6.61 -5.87 -17.92
N ILE A 24 6.96 -5.23 -19.05
CA ILE A 24 8.35 -5.06 -19.49
C ILE A 24 9.13 -4.23 -18.48
N GLU A 25 8.57 -3.10 -18.00
CA GLU A 25 9.22 -2.23 -17.02
C GLU A 25 9.47 -2.93 -15.68
N TYR A 26 8.56 -3.82 -15.29
CA TYR A 26 8.74 -4.61 -14.05
C TYR A 26 9.69 -5.80 -14.20
N ILE A 27 9.73 -6.44 -15.36
CA ILE A 27 10.67 -7.53 -15.63
C ILE A 27 12.08 -7.00 -15.85
N ALA A 28 12.24 -5.82 -16.46
CA ALA A 28 13.54 -5.26 -16.82
C ALA A 28 14.53 -5.16 -15.64
N PRO A 29 14.19 -4.62 -14.46
CA PRO A 29 15.10 -4.60 -13.31
C PRO A 29 15.41 -6.01 -12.78
N ALA A 30 14.44 -6.94 -12.78
CA ALA A 30 14.66 -8.32 -12.37
C ALA A 30 15.64 -9.05 -13.31
N ALA A 31 15.51 -8.79 -14.62
CA ALA A 31 16.41 -9.28 -15.65
C ALA A 31 17.73 -8.50 -15.73
N ARG A 32 18.01 -7.57 -14.78
CA ARG A 32 19.19 -6.70 -14.77
C ARG A 32 19.34 -5.90 -16.09
N PHE A 33 18.23 -5.42 -16.64
CA PHE A 33 18.16 -4.69 -17.93
C PHE A 33 18.90 -5.42 -19.05
N TRP A 34 18.75 -6.74 -19.09
CA TRP A 34 19.37 -7.56 -20.12
C TRP A 34 19.00 -7.05 -21.50
N THR A 35 20.03 -6.82 -22.32
CA THR A 35 19.88 -6.38 -23.71
C THR A 35 20.54 -7.39 -24.67
N PRO A 36 19.91 -7.72 -25.81
CA PRO A 36 20.52 -8.57 -26.81
C PRO A 36 21.89 -8.03 -27.22
N ARG A 37 22.93 -8.86 -27.28
CA ARG A 37 24.32 -8.58 -27.60
C ARG A 37 25.15 -7.90 -26.50
N LEU A 38 24.54 -7.19 -25.53
CA LEU A 38 25.26 -6.52 -24.44
C LEU A 38 25.22 -7.32 -23.14
N GLY A 39 24.28 -8.25 -22.99
CA GLY A 39 24.09 -9.03 -21.78
C GLY A 39 23.42 -8.25 -20.62
N PRO A 40 23.44 -8.78 -19.39
CA PRO A 40 22.91 -8.11 -18.21
C PRO A 40 23.89 -7.04 -17.69
N SER A 41 23.35 -5.95 -17.12
CA SER A 41 24.16 -4.95 -16.42
C SER A 41 24.88 -5.55 -15.23
N SER A 42 26.15 -5.13 -14.97
CA SER A 42 26.88 -5.55 -13.78
C SER A 42 26.24 -4.98 -12.52
N ILE A 43 26.16 -5.78 -11.46
CA ILE A 43 25.59 -5.37 -10.17
C ILE A 43 26.46 -4.28 -9.52
N GLU A 44 27.76 -4.32 -9.74
CA GLU A 44 28.78 -3.37 -9.23
C GLU A 44 28.64 -1.97 -9.84
N ALA A 45 28.04 -1.83 -11.04
CA ALA A 45 27.80 -0.54 -11.67
C ALA A 45 26.64 0.26 -11.02
N TRP A 46 25.93 -0.35 -10.08
CA TRP A 46 24.75 0.24 -9.43
C TRP A 46 25.06 0.59 -7.99
N SER A 47 25.77 1.70 -7.79
CA SER A 47 25.84 2.32 -6.46
C SER A 47 24.49 2.97 -6.14
N VAL A 48 23.63 2.23 -5.45
CA VAL A 48 22.34 2.78 -4.96
C VAL A 48 22.57 3.35 -3.58
N GLU A 49 22.44 4.65 -3.44
CA GLU A 49 22.42 5.31 -2.14
C GLU A 49 21.08 5.04 -1.46
N GLY A 50 21.09 4.15 -0.45
CA GLY A 50 19.87 3.65 0.20
C GLY A 50 19.02 4.72 0.84
N GLY A 51 19.65 5.77 1.38
CA GLY A 51 18.97 6.92 1.98
C GLY A 51 18.05 7.63 1.00
N HIS A 52 18.56 8.03 -0.16
CA HIS A 52 17.76 8.71 -1.18
C HIS A 52 16.60 7.86 -1.70
N MET A 53 16.79 6.55 -1.83
CA MET A 53 15.71 5.67 -2.29
C MET A 53 14.62 5.54 -1.25
N ALA A 54 14.98 5.41 0.04
CA ALA A 54 14.05 5.39 1.16
C ALA A 54 13.24 6.69 1.23
N GLU A 55 13.89 7.84 1.15
CA GLU A 55 13.23 9.16 1.16
C GLU A 55 12.25 9.33 -0.01
N ARG A 56 12.63 8.92 -1.22
CA ARG A 56 11.74 8.99 -2.40
C ARG A 56 10.52 8.10 -2.24
N CYS A 57 10.68 6.89 -1.75
CA CYS A 57 9.56 5.97 -1.51
C CYS A 57 8.66 6.47 -0.38
N ALA A 58 9.24 6.99 0.72
CA ALA A 58 8.49 7.62 1.79
C ALA A 58 7.69 8.83 1.28
N GLY A 59 8.30 9.69 0.46
CA GLY A 59 7.62 10.81 -0.21
C GLY A 59 6.46 10.32 -1.09
N PHE A 60 6.65 9.23 -1.82
CA PHE A 60 5.59 8.65 -2.66
C PHE A 60 4.41 8.10 -1.84
N ILE A 61 4.67 7.48 -0.70
CA ILE A 61 3.61 7.06 0.23
C ILE A 61 2.83 8.25 0.79
N ILE A 62 3.52 9.35 1.16
CA ILE A 62 2.87 10.59 1.63
C ILE A 62 1.97 11.16 0.53
N ILE A 63 2.43 11.18 -0.72
CA ILE A 63 1.64 11.66 -1.86
C ILE A 63 0.40 10.78 -2.05
N ALA A 64 0.54 9.45 -2.03
CA ALA A 64 -0.58 8.53 -2.21
C ALA A 64 -1.64 8.66 -1.11
N LEU A 65 -1.22 8.78 0.17
CA LEU A 65 -2.12 9.02 1.29
C LEU A 65 -2.74 10.42 1.24
N GLY A 66 -1.96 11.42 0.85
CA GLY A 66 -2.45 12.80 0.67
C GLY A 66 -3.51 12.90 -0.42
N GLU A 67 -3.31 12.21 -1.54
CA GLU A 67 -4.29 12.14 -2.63
C GLU A 67 -5.58 11.46 -2.16
N ALA A 68 -5.50 10.35 -1.41
CA ALA A 68 -6.67 9.70 -0.82
C ALA A 68 -7.48 10.69 0.04
N ILE A 69 -6.83 11.41 0.96
CA ILE A 69 -7.49 12.40 1.83
C ILE A 69 -8.12 13.54 1.02
N VAL A 70 -7.46 14.01 -0.05
CA VAL A 70 -7.99 15.08 -0.93
C VAL A 70 -9.24 14.60 -1.67
N VAL A 71 -9.21 13.38 -2.21
CA VAL A 71 -10.36 12.78 -2.90
C VAL A 71 -11.53 12.56 -1.95
N ASP A 72 -11.27 12.05 -0.74
CA ASP A 72 -12.30 11.86 0.29
C ASP A 72 -12.92 13.20 0.71
N GLY A 73 -12.10 14.22 0.92
CA GLY A 73 -12.55 15.58 1.26
C GLY A 73 -13.38 16.22 0.15
N ALA A 74 -12.95 16.07 -1.11
CA ALA A 74 -13.69 16.58 -2.27
C ALA A 74 -15.05 15.86 -2.42
N THR A 75 -15.06 14.52 -2.30
CA THR A 75 -16.29 13.73 -2.34
C THR A 75 -17.23 14.12 -1.21
N PHE A 76 -16.73 14.23 0.03
CA PHE A 76 -17.55 14.62 1.18
C PHE A 76 -18.13 16.02 1.04
N ALA A 77 -17.39 16.97 0.46
CA ALA A 77 -17.85 18.34 0.27
C ALA A 77 -19.09 18.45 -0.66
N GLU A 78 -19.28 17.47 -1.55
CA GLU A 78 -20.44 17.41 -2.46
C GLU A 78 -21.66 16.71 -1.85
N LEU A 79 -21.48 16.05 -0.69
CA LEU A 79 -22.55 15.28 -0.04
C LEU A 79 -23.34 16.12 0.96
N THR A 80 -24.57 15.68 1.25
CA THR A 80 -25.35 16.21 2.38
C THR A 80 -24.70 15.78 3.70
N TRP A 81 -24.65 16.69 4.65
CA TRP A 81 -24.06 16.42 5.96
C TRP A 81 -25.02 15.61 6.83
N THR A 82 -24.91 14.29 6.72
CA THR A 82 -25.64 13.36 7.58
C THR A 82 -24.67 12.71 8.57
N PRO A 83 -25.15 12.18 9.71
CA PRO A 83 -24.31 11.44 10.64
C PRO A 83 -23.56 10.27 9.98
N GLU A 84 -24.20 9.59 9.02
CA GLU A 84 -23.61 8.46 8.30
C GLU A 84 -22.46 8.91 7.40
N ASN A 85 -22.65 9.99 6.62
CA ASN A 85 -21.60 10.54 5.75
C ASN A 85 -20.44 11.11 6.58
N MET A 86 -20.73 11.73 7.71
CA MET A 86 -19.72 12.21 8.64
C MET A 86 -18.91 11.04 9.23
N ALA A 87 -19.58 9.96 9.65
CA ALA A 87 -18.93 8.77 10.16
C ALA A 87 -18.06 8.08 9.09
N ALA A 88 -18.53 8.01 7.84
CA ALA A 88 -17.77 7.48 6.72
C ALA A 88 -16.50 8.31 6.46
N PHE A 89 -16.62 9.64 6.42
CA PHE A 89 -15.47 10.53 6.22
C PHE A 89 -14.43 10.42 7.36
N VAL A 90 -14.89 10.38 8.61
CA VAL A 90 -14.00 10.18 9.75
C VAL A 90 -13.32 8.81 9.70
N SER A 91 -14.05 7.76 9.30
CA SER A 91 -13.46 6.42 9.12
C SER A 91 -12.36 6.42 8.07
N ALA A 92 -12.58 7.03 6.90
CA ALA A 92 -11.61 7.15 5.83
C ALA A 92 -10.34 7.90 6.27
N LEU A 93 -10.52 9.06 6.92
CA LEU A 93 -9.40 9.85 7.45
C LEU A 93 -8.58 9.08 8.49
N VAL A 94 -9.25 8.42 9.44
CA VAL A 94 -8.59 7.62 10.48
C VAL A 94 -7.90 6.40 9.87
N GLY A 95 -8.49 5.77 8.86
CA GLY A 95 -7.87 4.68 8.09
C GLY A 95 -6.57 5.10 7.41
N SER A 96 -6.57 6.27 6.76
CA SER A 96 -5.36 6.86 6.16
C SER A 96 -4.28 7.17 7.19
N ILE A 97 -4.66 7.71 8.36
CA ILE A 97 -3.74 7.96 9.49
C ILE A 97 -3.16 6.64 10.01
N ALA A 98 -3.97 5.59 10.14
CA ALA A 98 -3.50 4.28 10.58
C ALA A 98 -2.49 3.66 9.59
N MET A 99 -2.74 3.77 8.28
CA MET A 99 -1.79 3.35 7.25
C MET A 99 -0.48 4.15 7.31
N TRP A 100 -0.58 5.48 7.45
CA TRP A 100 0.58 6.32 7.65
C TRP A 100 1.40 5.88 8.86
N TRP A 101 0.74 5.62 9.99
CA TRP A 101 1.40 5.18 11.22
C TRP A 101 2.10 3.83 11.03
N ILE A 102 1.42 2.83 10.48
CA ILE A 102 1.99 1.49 10.21
C ILE A 102 3.24 1.59 9.31
N TYR A 103 3.22 2.46 8.30
CA TYR A 103 4.35 2.59 7.39
C TYR A 103 5.53 3.34 8.02
N PHE A 104 5.28 4.49 8.68
CA PHE A 104 6.34 5.37 9.19
C PHE A 104 6.85 4.98 10.57
N HIS A 105 6.08 4.26 11.38
CA HIS A 105 6.53 3.87 12.71
C HIS A 105 7.70 2.89 12.64
N LYS A 106 8.93 3.41 12.88
CA LYS A 106 10.23 2.66 12.87
C LYS A 106 10.53 1.84 11.58
N GLY A 107 9.73 1.97 10.53
CA GLY A 107 9.93 1.24 9.26
C GLY A 107 10.87 1.96 8.29
N ALA A 108 10.67 3.26 8.12
CA ALA A 108 11.39 4.07 7.15
C ALA A 108 12.87 4.28 7.50
N GLU A 109 13.18 4.57 8.78
CA GLU A 109 14.56 4.78 9.24
C GLU A 109 15.41 3.50 9.18
N ALA A 110 14.85 2.36 9.63
CA ALA A 110 15.54 1.08 9.59
C ALA A 110 15.88 0.61 8.17
N GLY A 111 15.09 1.00 7.18
CA GLY A 111 15.32 0.67 5.80
C GLY A 111 16.55 1.38 5.20
N SER A 112 16.74 2.64 5.53
CA SER A 112 17.90 3.44 5.10
C SER A 112 19.23 2.86 5.64
N ASP A 113 19.24 2.54 6.93
CA ASP A 113 20.43 2.03 7.61
C ASP A 113 20.84 0.63 7.09
N MET A 114 19.87 -0.21 6.78
CA MET A 114 20.15 -1.57 6.31
C MET A 114 20.77 -1.59 4.91
N ILE A 115 20.27 -0.75 4.00
CA ILE A 115 20.84 -0.67 2.65
C ILE A 115 22.27 -0.15 2.70
N SER A 116 22.53 0.84 3.55
CA SER A 116 23.87 1.42 3.71
C SER A 116 24.92 0.41 4.24
N LYS A 117 24.47 -0.61 4.97
CA LYS A 117 25.31 -1.64 5.60
C LYS A 117 25.35 -2.97 4.83
N SER A 118 24.55 -3.14 3.79
CA SER A 118 24.44 -4.41 3.05
C SER A 118 25.45 -4.50 1.92
N GLU A 119 26.18 -5.63 1.84
CA GLU A 119 27.06 -5.95 0.71
C GLU A 119 26.29 -6.10 -0.63
N GLU A 120 24.98 -6.43 -0.57
CA GLU A 120 24.09 -6.54 -1.73
C GLU A 120 23.06 -5.40 -1.78
N SER A 121 23.48 -4.19 -1.45
CA SER A 121 22.60 -2.99 -1.35
C SER A 121 21.67 -2.80 -2.56
N GLY A 122 22.15 -3.00 -3.78
CA GLY A 122 21.36 -2.88 -5.00
C GLY A 122 20.23 -3.93 -5.15
N ARG A 123 20.43 -5.17 -4.64
CA ARG A 123 19.40 -6.21 -4.66
C ARG A 123 18.32 -5.94 -3.63
N VAL A 124 18.73 -5.60 -2.41
CA VAL A 124 17.80 -5.28 -1.31
C VAL A 124 16.99 -4.03 -1.66
N ALA A 125 17.65 -2.98 -2.15
CA ALA A 125 16.99 -1.75 -2.60
C ALA A 125 15.93 -2.03 -3.67
N ARG A 126 16.25 -2.82 -4.70
CA ARG A 126 15.30 -3.17 -5.76
C ARG A 126 14.11 -3.95 -5.22
N ILE A 127 14.32 -4.98 -4.41
CA ILE A 127 13.22 -5.79 -3.86
C ILE A 127 12.37 -4.95 -2.93
N ALA A 128 12.96 -4.32 -1.93
CA ALA A 128 12.25 -3.57 -0.91
C ALA A 128 11.53 -2.34 -1.48
N TYR A 129 12.22 -1.52 -2.25
CA TYR A 129 11.70 -0.21 -2.65
C TYR A 129 11.06 -0.18 -4.05
N THR A 130 11.39 -1.10 -4.95
CA THR A 130 10.69 -1.17 -6.25
C THR A 130 9.51 -2.11 -6.18
N TYR A 131 9.73 -3.39 -5.80
CA TYR A 131 8.66 -4.38 -5.92
C TYR A 131 7.68 -4.36 -4.74
N LEU A 132 8.17 -4.24 -3.50
CA LEU A 132 7.28 -4.32 -2.34
C LEU A 132 6.53 -3.01 -2.05
N HIS A 133 6.96 -1.88 -2.60
CA HIS A 133 6.18 -0.64 -2.53
C HIS A 133 4.96 -0.64 -3.45
N MET A 134 4.95 -1.45 -4.51
CA MET A 134 3.75 -1.57 -5.36
C MET A 134 2.51 -2.05 -4.62
N PRO A 135 2.54 -3.21 -3.92
CA PRO A 135 1.38 -3.63 -3.15
C PRO A 135 1.03 -2.65 -2.02
N ILE A 136 2.02 -1.96 -1.42
CA ILE A 136 1.75 -0.93 -0.41
C ILE A 136 0.94 0.21 -1.02
N VAL A 137 1.43 0.81 -2.11
CA VAL A 137 0.74 1.91 -2.82
C VAL A 137 -0.57 1.44 -3.43
N GLY A 138 -0.59 0.25 -4.04
CA GLY A 138 -1.81 -0.36 -4.57
C GLY A 138 -2.88 -0.56 -3.49
N GLY A 139 -2.47 -0.93 -2.28
CA GLY A 139 -3.36 -1.02 -1.12
C GLY A 139 -3.94 0.33 -0.71
N ILE A 140 -3.13 1.39 -0.67
CA ILE A 140 -3.59 2.77 -0.38
C ILE A 140 -4.61 3.22 -1.43
N ILE A 141 -4.30 3.06 -2.72
CA ILE A 141 -5.19 3.46 -3.82
C ILE A 141 -6.51 2.69 -3.76
N LEU A 142 -6.45 1.38 -3.53
CA LEU A 142 -7.65 0.54 -3.45
C LEU A 142 -8.50 0.91 -2.24
N THR A 143 -7.90 1.32 -1.13
CA THR A 143 -8.62 1.84 0.05
C THR A 143 -9.29 3.17 -0.27
N ALA A 144 -8.62 4.09 -0.96
CA ALA A 144 -9.24 5.35 -1.38
C ALA A 144 -10.47 5.14 -2.29
N VAL A 145 -10.40 4.15 -3.19
CA VAL A 145 -11.58 3.74 -3.98
C VAL A 145 -12.71 3.21 -3.09
N ALA A 146 -12.38 2.45 -2.05
CA ALA A 146 -13.38 1.98 -1.08
C ALA A 146 -14.03 3.14 -0.32
N ASP A 147 -13.23 4.09 0.13
CA ASP A 147 -13.69 5.25 0.89
C ASP A 147 -14.67 6.10 0.07
N GLU A 148 -14.37 6.32 -1.22
CA GLU A 148 -15.27 7.00 -2.14
C GLU A 148 -16.62 6.24 -2.31
N LEU A 149 -16.59 4.91 -2.44
CA LEU A 149 -17.78 4.08 -2.55
C LEU A 149 -18.63 4.13 -1.28
N VAL A 150 -18.00 4.06 -0.11
CA VAL A 150 -18.65 4.14 1.20
C VAL A 150 -19.24 5.52 1.43
N LEU A 151 -18.53 6.61 1.10
CA LEU A 151 -19.03 7.98 1.21
C LEU A 151 -20.29 8.20 0.36
N LYS A 152 -20.29 7.70 -0.87
CA LYS A 152 -21.44 7.84 -1.77
C LYS A 152 -22.63 6.99 -1.36
N HIS A 153 -22.40 5.82 -0.76
CA HIS A 153 -23.45 4.85 -0.42
C HIS A 153 -23.16 4.19 0.94
N PRO A 154 -23.26 4.92 2.08
CA PRO A 154 -22.90 4.39 3.39
C PRO A 154 -23.87 3.32 3.91
N GLY A 155 -25.13 3.35 3.45
CA GLY A 155 -26.20 2.43 3.86
C GLY A 155 -26.41 1.28 2.88
N GLY A 156 -27.30 0.37 3.26
CA GLY A 156 -27.67 -0.77 2.42
C GLY A 156 -26.74 -1.97 2.59
N HIS A 157 -26.61 -2.80 1.55
CA HIS A 157 -25.76 -3.97 1.53
C HIS A 157 -24.49 -3.68 0.74
N SER A 158 -23.36 -4.16 1.21
CA SER A 158 -22.11 -4.04 0.49
C SER A 158 -22.12 -4.90 -0.77
N ASP A 159 -21.91 -4.31 -1.92
CA ASP A 159 -21.72 -5.02 -3.18
C ASP A 159 -20.28 -5.58 -3.28
N LEU A 160 -20.05 -6.43 -4.27
CA LEU A 160 -18.74 -7.07 -4.45
C LEU A 160 -17.61 -6.05 -4.64
N LYS A 161 -17.86 -4.92 -5.32
CA LYS A 161 -16.83 -3.89 -5.52
C LYS A 161 -16.44 -3.25 -4.19
N THR A 162 -17.41 -2.88 -3.39
CA THR A 162 -17.20 -2.32 -2.05
C THR A 162 -16.48 -3.30 -1.15
N ILE A 163 -16.87 -4.59 -1.15
CA ILE A 163 -16.20 -5.61 -0.33
C ILE A 163 -14.74 -5.78 -0.76
N VAL A 164 -14.50 -5.97 -2.05
CA VAL A 164 -13.15 -6.19 -2.58
C VAL A 164 -12.24 -4.99 -2.33
N SER A 165 -12.74 -3.77 -2.47
CA SER A 165 -11.93 -2.57 -2.21
C SER A 165 -11.74 -2.31 -0.71
N SER A 166 -12.79 -2.38 0.11
CA SER A 166 -12.72 -2.07 1.54
C SER A 166 -11.89 -3.07 2.35
N VAL A 167 -11.87 -4.34 1.94
CA VAL A 167 -11.06 -5.37 2.60
C VAL A 167 -9.74 -5.58 1.87
N GLY A 168 -9.78 -5.64 0.54
CA GLY A 168 -8.60 -5.91 -0.29
C GLY A 168 -7.56 -4.81 -0.23
N GLY A 169 -7.96 -3.53 -0.13
CA GLY A 169 -7.04 -2.40 0.03
C GLY A 169 -6.17 -2.51 1.28
N PRO A 170 -6.76 -2.52 2.49
CA PRO A 170 -6.01 -2.72 3.73
C PRO A 170 -5.23 -4.04 3.77
N MET A 171 -5.77 -5.13 3.24
CA MET A 171 -5.08 -6.42 3.18
C MET A 171 -3.84 -6.35 2.30
N LEU A 172 -3.94 -5.77 1.11
CA LEU A 172 -2.82 -5.60 0.18
C LEU A 172 -1.74 -4.69 0.78
N PHE A 173 -2.14 -3.63 1.48
CA PHE A 173 -1.23 -2.75 2.22
C PHE A 173 -0.48 -3.51 3.32
N LEU A 174 -1.17 -4.31 4.15
CA LEU A 174 -0.54 -5.10 5.20
C LEU A 174 0.38 -6.19 4.63
N VAL A 175 0.00 -6.86 3.54
CA VAL A 175 0.88 -7.83 2.85
C VAL A 175 2.14 -7.14 2.33
N GLY A 176 2.01 -5.99 1.69
CA GLY A 176 3.15 -5.22 1.22
C GLY A 176 4.08 -4.79 2.34
N THR A 177 3.52 -4.26 3.43
CA THR A 177 4.31 -3.76 4.57
C THR A 177 4.98 -4.89 5.37
N ILE A 178 4.33 -6.04 5.58
CA ILE A 178 4.96 -7.18 6.27
C ILE A 178 6.12 -7.74 5.46
N LEU A 179 5.97 -7.86 4.13
CA LEU A 179 7.04 -8.32 3.24
C LEU A 179 8.19 -7.30 3.19
N PHE A 180 7.88 -6.01 3.11
CA PHE A 180 8.87 -4.93 3.15
C PHE A 180 9.69 -4.97 4.45
N LYS A 181 9.00 -5.03 5.60
CA LYS A 181 9.63 -5.11 6.92
C LYS A 181 10.43 -6.42 7.10
N TYR A 182 9.95 -7.53 6.53
CA TYR A 182 10.67 -8.80 6.54
C TYR A 182 11.99 -8.73 5.76
N VAL A 183 11.99 -8.15 4.56
CA VAL A 183 13.22 -7.97 3.76
C VAL A 183 14.23 -7.08 4.47
N ILE A 184 13.77 -6.07 5.22
CA ILE A 184 14.63 -5.12 5.92
C ILE A 184 15.13 -5.66 7.26
N ARG A 185 14.27 -6.31 8.06
CA ARG A 185 14.56 -6.69 9.44
C ARG A 185 14.71 -8.18 9.68
N ASN A 186 14.43 -9.01 8.67
CA ASN A 186 14.37 -10.47 8.76
C ASN A 186 13.43 -10.97 9.89
N PHE A 187 12.38 -10.22 10.19
CA PHE A 187 11.40 -10.52 11.23
C PHE A 187 9.98 -10.31 10.72
N LEU A 188 9.13 -11.33 10.91
CA LEU A 188 7.69 -11.26 10.59
C LEU A 188 6.92 -10.67 11.76
N GLN A 189 6.22 -9.57 11.51
CA GLN A 189 5.40 -8.92 12.54
C GLN A 189 4.07 -9.63 12.72
N LEU A 190 3.86 -10.19 13.92
CA LEU A 190 2.65 -10.93 14.26
C LEU A 190 1.39 -10.07 14.13
N SER A 191 1.45 -8.79 14.49
CA SER A 191 0.33 -7.84 14.38
C SER A 191 -0.23 -7.76 12.96
N HIS A 192 0.64 -7.71 11.95
CA HIS A 192 0.22 -7.67 10.54
C HIS A 192 -0.42 -8.99 10.11
N GLY A 193 0.15 -10.13 10.53
CA GLY A 193 -0.41 -11.46 10.23
C GLY A 193 -1.82 -11.62 10.81
N VAL A 194 -2.01 -11.23 12.07
CA VAL A 194 -3.33 -11.24 12.73
C VAL A 194 -4.29 -10.26 12.05
N GLY A 195 -3.82 -9.07 11.66
CA GLY A 195 -4.60 -8.10 10.89
C GLY A 195 -5.11 -8.68 9.57
N ILE A 196 -4.25 -9.35 8.81
CA ILE A 196 -4.64 -10.02 7.54
C ILE A 196 -5.70 -11.09 7.79
N VAL A 197 -5.55 -11.92 8.83
CA VAL A 197 -6.55 -12.94 9.19
C VAL A 197 -7.87 -12.29 9.59
N ALA A 198 -7.84 -11.24 10.41
CA ALA A 198 -9.03 -10.50 10.81
C ALA A 198 -9.77 -9.88 9.61
N LEU A 199 -9.04 -9.29 8.65
CA LEU A 199 -9.61 -8.79 7.40
C LEU A 199 -10.21 -9.91 6.55
N ALA A 200 -9.58 -11.08 6.46
CA ALA A 200 -10.12 -12.24 5.75
C ALA A 200 -11.42 -12.76 6.38
N VAL A 201 -11.48 -12.79 7.71
CA VAL A 201 -12.72 -13.12 8.45
C VAL A 201 -13.79 -12.06 8.19
N THR A 202 -13.44 -10.77 8.20
CA THR A 202 -14.37 -9.69 7.88
C THR A 202 -14.91 -9.82 6.45
N ALA A 203 -14.08 -10.19 5.47
CA ALA A 203 -14.52 -10.43 4.08
C ALA A 203 -15.63 -11.52 4.01
N TYR A 204 -15.52 -12.57 4.81
CA TYR A 204 -16.53 -13.64 4.84
C TYR A 204 -17.92 -13.15 5.29
N PHE A 205 -17.95 -12.20 6.24
CA PHE A 205 -19.21 -11.62 6.75
C PHE A 205 -19.63 -10.33 6.06
N ALA A 206 -18.80 -9.77 5.18
CA ALA A 206 -18.98 -8.44 4.60
C ALA A 206 -20.29 -8.25 3.83
N GLY A 207 -20.82 -9.32 3.20
CA GLY A 207 -22.10 -9.27 2.49
C GLY A 207 -23.31 -8.99 3.39
N ALA A 208 -23.19 -9.23 4.70
CA ALA A 208 -24.22 -8.94 5.69
C ALA A 208 -24.07 -7.53 6.32
N MET A 209 -22.99 -6.81 6.00
CA MET A 209 -22.66 -5.49 6.55
C MET A 209 -23.04 -4.38 5.58
N SER A 210 -23.41 -3.21 6.13
CA SER A 210 -23.47 -2.00 5.31
C SER A 210 -22.06 -1.51 4.97
N PRO A 211 -21.87 -0.74 3.87
CA PRO A 211 -20.58 -0.16 3.52
C PRO A 211 -19.93 0.62 4.66
N LEU A 212 -20.71 1.42 5.39
CA LEU A 212 -20.22 2.15 6.55
C LEU A 212 -19.70 1.21 7.67
N VAL A 213 -20.47 0.18 8.02
CA VAL A 213 -20.05 -0.79 9.05
C VAL A 213 -18.79 -1.51 8.61
N LEU A 214 -18.69 -1.91 7.35
CA LEU A 214 -17.51 -2.57 6.79
C LEU A 214 -16.28 -1.65 6.88
N SER A 215 -16.39 -0.37 6.50
CA SER A 215 -15.33 0.63 6.63
C SER A 215 -14.88 0.81 8.09
N LEU A 216 -15.83 0.95 9.02
CA LEU A 216 -15.52 1.10 10.44
C LEU A 216 -14.77 -0.12 11.00
N VAL A 217 -15.18 -1.33 10.62
CA VAL A 217 -14.53 -2.58 11.06
C VAL A 217 -13.12 -2.69 10.49
N THR A 218 -12.94 -2.44 9.20
CA THR A 218 -11.61 -2.50 8.58
C THR A 218 -10.67 -1.43 9.14
N THR A 219 -11.16 -0.21 9.36
CA THR A 219 -10.40 0.87 10.01
C THR A 219 -10.04 0.51 11.46
N ALA A 220 -10.95 -0.07 12.23
CA ALA A 220 -10.66 -0.54 13.59
C ALA A 220 -9.56 -1.61 13.60
N ILE A 221 -9.58 -2.56 12.66
CA ILE A 221 -8.52 -3.56 12.52
C ILE A 221 -7.17 -2.87 12.24
N MET A 222 -7.13 -1.88 11.35
CA MET A 222 -5.89 -1.15 11.04
C MET A 222 -5.35 -0.38 12.25
N ILE A 223 -6.22 0.24 13.06
CA ILE A 223 -5.83 0.88 14.32
C ILE A 223 -5.24 -0.13 15.30
N VAL A 224 -5.87 -1.30 15.46
CA VAL A 224 -5.36 -2.36 16.34
C VAL A 224 -3.99 -2.84 15.88
N VAL A 225 -3.78 -3.02 14.58
CA VAL A 225 -2.47 -3.40 14.02
C VAL A 225 -1.43 -2.32 14.33
N ALA A 226 -1.73 -1.05 14.08
CA ALA A 226 -0.84 0.08 14.33
C ALA A 226 -0.45 0.20 15.82
N THR A 227 -1.43 0.13 16.70
CA THR A 227 -1.20 0.25 18.16
C THR A 227 -0.45 -0.96 18.72
N TRP A 228 -0.79 -2.17 18.30
CA TRP A 228 -0.07 -3.38 18.73
C TRP A 228 1.40 -3.34 18.30
N GLU A 229 1.67 -2.98 17.06
CA GLU A 229 3.05 -2.83 16.58
C GLU A 229 3.82 -1.83 17.43
N SER A 230 3.22 -0.68 17.72
CA SER A 230 3.86 0.37 18.52
C SER A 230 4.20 -0.09 19.93
N LEU A 231 3.28 -0.81 20.58
CA LEU A 231 3.50 -1.32 21.94
C LEU A 231 4.53 -2.44 21.99
N SER A 232 4.51 -3.36 21.02
CA SER A 232 5.47 -4.48 20.97
C SER A 232 6.90 -4.03 20.75
N LEU A 233 7.11 -2.93 20.03
CA LEU A 233 8.44 -2.38 19.76
C LEU A 233 8.97 -1.52 20.92
N GLN A 234 8.11 -1.00 21.80
CA GLN A 234 8.52 -0.31 23.03
C GLN A 234 9.03 -1.31 24.06
N SER A 235 8.36 -2.44 24.24
CA SER A 235 8.79 -3.46 25.21
C SER A 235 10.16 -4.06 24.91
N THR A 236 10.54 -4.18 23.64
CA THR A 236 11.90 -4.66 23.25
C THR A 236 12.99 -3.60 23.42
N ALA A 237 12.65 -2.32 23.39
CA ALA A 237 13.61 -1.23 23.61
C ALA A 237 13.88 -0.97 25.10
N ASP A 238 12.97 -1.36 25.99
CA ASP A 238 13.13 -1.23 27.44
C ASP A 238 13.89 -2.41 28.07
N GLU A 239 14.13 -3.50 27.31
CA GLU A 239 14.87 -4.69 27.74
C GLU A 239 16.36 -4.68 27.31
N GLU A 240 16.81 -3.73 26.48
CA GLU A 240 18.21 -3.52 26.07
C GLU A 240 18.87 -2.38 26.84
#